data_b946a90911a0c5291299f9fb0d348e47
#
_entry.id   b946a90911a0c5291299f9fb0d348e47
#
_cell.length_a   1.000
_cell.length_b   1.000
_cell.length_c   1.000
_cell.angle_alpha   90.00
_cell.angle_beta   90.00
_cell.angle_gamma   90.00
#
_symmetry.space_group_name_H-M   'P 1'
#
loop_
_entity.id
_entity.type
_entity.pdbx_description
1 polymer ?
#
loop_
_entity_poly.entity_id
_entity_poly.type
_entity_poly.pdbx_seq_one_letter_code
_entity_poly.pdbx_strand_id
1 'polypeptide(L)'
;MFRKRKQHAEYSAVVVGAGSIGALKADEFDSPKTKNILTLAHAFHSHPKTELIGIVDNNLERAETAGAKWGCPAYSHISEIEQKIDLLAVCVPTEIHFDFYQDLINYPMPRLIMAEKPFCNSLPQAMAAADLLGDTPVAVNYSRRYLFVMQTLREAIEKETGEVYSCTVYYDRGTIRDGSHAVDICNFLFGRFIGGSILPGRRCNDYSDDDVSLPLHLVYERCGNVQMIPCNGEAFSIFEIDIITDRGRFRFIDHGRFMELYLVNREAVYGPYNSMSYKPTVFKTDLEKSLLYYVQHCMDYLEYKEPCLLCSAEDAINVHKVFSELGIGGMNETRN
;
A
#
# COMPACT_ATOMS: atom_id res chain seq x y z
N MET A 1 20.28 -16.50 21.45
CA MET A 1 19.30 -16.78 22.52
C MET A 1 17.99 -16.10 22.08
N PHE A 2 17.05 -16.86 21.49
CA PHE A 2 15.79 -16.33 21.00
C PHE A 2 14.96 -15.76 22.15
N ARG A 3 14.17 -14.70 21.87
CA ARG A 3 13.31 -14.05 22.86
C ARG A 3 12.32 -15.08 23.43
N LYS A 4 12.02 -15.05 24.72
CA LYS A 4 10.91 -15.84 25.29
C LYS A 4 9.63 -15.51 24.55
N ARG A 5 8.87 -16.55 24.20
CA ARG A 5 7.53 -16.43 23.57
C ARG A 5 6.71 -15.35 24.27
N LYS A 6 6.05 -14.47 23.51
CA LYS A 6 5.14 -13.47 24.11
C LYS A 6 4.02 -14.20 24.85
N GLN A 7 3.74 -13.79 26.06
CA GLN A 7 2.82 -14.50 26.97
C GLN A 7 1.37 -14.57 26.44
N HIS A 8 1.03 -13.79 25.38
CA HIS A 8 -0.30 -13.68 24.79
C HIS A 8 -0.29 -13.68 23.25
N ALA A 9 0.77 -14.20 22.61
CA ALA A 9 0.79 -14.32 21.16
C ALA A 9 -0.20 -15.40 20.72
N GLU A 10 -1.16 -15.00 19.89
CA GLU A 10 -2.24 -15.85 19.38
C GLU A 10 -1.99 -16.24 17.92
N TYR A 11 -1.16 -15.47 17.19
CA TYR A 11 -0.91 -15.62 15.76
C TYR A 11 0.58 -15.78 15.48
N SER A 12 0.92 -16.84 14.77
CA SER A 12 2.25 -17.05 14.20
C SER A 12 2.42 -16.27 12.91
N ALA A 13 3.52 -15.52 12.80
CA ALA A 13 3.82 -14.70 11.63
C ALA A 13 5.18 -15.07 11.04
N VAL A 14 5.26 -15.06 9.70
CA VAL A 14 6.48 -15.27 8.93
C VAL A 14 6.65 -14.14 7.92
N VAL A 15 7.88 -13.69 7.72
CA VAL A 15 8.26 -12.74 6.67
C VAL A 15 9.12 -13.45 5.64
N VAL A 16 8.70 -13.45 4.38
CA VAL A 16 9.47 -13.95 3.23
C VAL A 16 10.02 -12.76 2.45
N GLY A 17 11.33 -12.69 2.34
CA GLY A 17 12.06 -11.52 1.82
C GLY A 17 12.53 -10.60 2.94
N ALA A 18 13.81 -10.71 3.33
CA ALA A 18 14.43 -9.91 4.40
C ALA A 18 14.85 -8.50 3.93
N GLY A 19 14.34 -8.04 2.79
CA GLY A 19 14.68 -6.72 2.22
C GLY A 19 14.12 -5.53 2.99
N SER A 20 14.15 -4.36 2.33
CA SER A 20 13.83 -3.06 2.94
C SER A 20 12.41 -2.93 3.51
N ILE A 21 11.42 -3.61 2.93
CA ILE A 21 10.05 -3.60 3.45
C ILE A 21 9.79 -4.80 4.39
N GLY A 22 10.49 -5.91 4.17
CA GLY A 22 10.33 -7.12 4.98
C GLY A 22 10.93 -6.98 6.37
N ALA A 23 12.25 -6.69 6.47
CA ALA A 23 12.94 -6.76 7.77
C ALA A 23 14.13 -5.82 7.95
N LEU A 24 14.84 -5.43 6.89
CA LEU A 24 16.12 -4.74 7.00
C LEU A 24 16.08 -3.29 6.49
N LYS A 25 16.01 -2.36 7.42
CA LYS A 25 16.35 -0.94 7.25
C LYS A 25 17.44 -0.57 8.24
N ALA A 26 18.12 0.56 8.02
CA ALA A 26 19.10 1.08 8.97
C ALA A 26 18.47 1.28 10.36
N ASP A 27 19.21 0.94 11.40
CA ASP A 27 18.68 0.84 12.80
C ASP A 27 18.19 2.18 13.36
N GLU A 28 18.69 3.29 12.82
CA GLU A 28 18.22 4.63 13.15
C GLU A 28 16.78 4.90 12.68
N PHE A 29 16.35 4.25 11.58
CA PHE A 29 15.01 4.42 11.03
C PHE A 29 14.03 3.35 11.50
N ASP A 30 14.50 2.09 11.65
CA ASP A 30 13.65 0.95 11.96
C ASP A 30 14.38 -0.10 12.78
N SER A 31 14.04 -0.20 14.05
CA SER A 31 14.60 -1.16 15.00
C SER A 31 13.62 -1.40 16.14
N PRO A 32 13.81 -2.43 17.00
CA PRO A 32 12.95 -2.65 18.16
C PRO A 32 12.85 -1.48 19.15
N LYS A 33 13.68 -0.44 18.97
CA LYS A 33 13.72 0.76 19.82
C LYS A 33 13.12 2.00 19.17
N THR A 34 12.90 1.99 17.85
CA THR A 34 12.31 3.13 17.15
C THR A 34 10.79 3.15 17.31
N LYS A 35 10.20 4.35 17.17
CA LYS A 35 8.74 4.53 17.17
C LYS A 35 8.12 4.33 15.79
N ASN A 36 8.92 4.53 14.75
CA ASN A 36 8.50 4.30 13.37
C ASN A 36 8.49 2.78 13.11
N ILE A 37 7.48 2.29 12.44
CA ILE A 37 7.32 0.88 12.10
C ILE A 37 7.34 0.78 10.59
N LEU A 38 8.54 0.55 10.03
CA LEU A 38 8.80 0.68 8.60
C LEU A 38 9.08 -0.65 7.89
N THR A 39 9.06 -1.77 8.65
CA THR A 39 9.14 -3.13 8.10
C THR A 39 8.04 -4.02 8.66
N LEU A 40 7.65 -5.06 7.94
CA LEU A 40 6.66 -6.03 8.42
C LEU A 40 7.20 -6.85 9.61
N ALA A 41 8.50 -7.15 9.64
CA ALA A 41 9.11 -7.78 10.81
C ALA A 41 8.96 -6.89 12.07
N HIS A 42 9.13 -5.56 11.94
CA HIS A 42 8.89 -4.64 13.06
C HIS A 42 7.41 -4.61 13.46
N ALA A 43 6.49 -4.59 12.49
CA ALA A 43 5.05 -4.61 12.77
C ALA A 43 4.65 -5.87 13.57
N PHE A 44 5.06 -7.05 13.13
CA PHE A 44 4.83 -8.29 13.87
C PHE A 44 5.54 -8.33 15.22
N HIS A 45 6.78 -7.84 15.28
CA HIS A 45 7.53 -7.78 16.54
C HIS A 45 6.85 -6.88 17.57
N SER A 46 6.26 -5.76 17.14
CA SER A 46 5.62 -4.76 18.01
C SER A 46 4.20 -5.13 18.39
N HIS A 47 3.47 -5.84 17.52
CA HIS A 47 2.08 -6.16 17.77
C HIS A 47 1.94 -7.18 18.93
N PRO A 48 1.06 -6.95 19.94
CA PRO A 48 1.00 -7.78 21.14
C PRO A 48 0.55 -9.23 20.89
N LYS A 49 -0.31 -9.45 19.88
CA LYS A 49 -0.90 -10.76 19.59
C LYS A 49 -0.12 -11.58 18.57
N THR A 50 0.90 -11.03 17.90
CA THR A 50 1.69 -11.76 16.91
C THR A 50 3.03 -12.24 17.47
N GLU A 51 3.46 -13.42 17.07
CA GLU A 51 4.79 -13.96 17.26
C GLU A 51 5.47 -14.10 15.91
N LEU A 52 6.58 -13.39 15.69
CA LEU A 52 7.41 -13.58 14.51
C LEU A 52 8.21 -14.88 14.68
N ILE A 53 7.76 -15.95 14.02
CA ILE A 53 8.34 -17.29 14.16
C ILE A 53 9.43 -17.57 13.15
N GLY A 54 9.62 -16.70 12.13
CA GLY A 54 10.67 -16.86 11.15
C GLY A 54 10.78 -15.74 10.15
N ILE A 55 12.00 -15.54 9.66
CA ILE A 55 12.30 -14.73 8.47
C ILE A 55 12.95 -15.65 7.44
N VAL A 56 12.41 -15.65 6.23
CA VAL A 56 12.85 -16.47 5.10
C VAL A 56 13.49 -15.57 4.05
N ASP A 57 14.68 -15.93 3.58
CA ASP A 57 15.31 -15.27 2.44
C ASP A 57 16.24 -16.26 1.73
N ASN A 58 16.26 -16.28 0.40
CA ASN A 58 17.15 -17.15 -0.38
C ASN A 58 18.65 -16.86 -0.15
N ASN A 59 18.96 -15.68 0.39
CA ASN A 59 20.25 -15.37 0.99
C ASN A 59 20.16 -15.59 2.50
N LEU A 60 20.63 -16.76 2.96
CA LEU A 60 20.55 -17.16 4.37
C LEU A 60 21.26 -16.16 5.32
N GLU A 61 22.40 -15.58 4.93
CA GLU A 61 23.12 -14.59 5.72
C GLU A 61 22.25 -13.34 5.97
N ARG A 62 21.49 -12.93 4.95
CA ARG A 62 20.52 -11.82 5.06
C ARG A 62 19.36 -12.20 5.98
N ALA A 63 18.84 -13.42 5.90
CA ALA A 63 17.82 -13.91 6.82
C ALA A 63 18.33 -13.97 8.26
N GLU A 64 19.56 -14.46 8.48
CA GLU A 64 20.20 -14.53 9.80
C GLU A 64 20.40 -13.13 10.42
N THR A 65 20.86 -12.17 9.60
CA THR A 65 20.99 -10.77 10.03
C THR A 65 19.65 -10.20 10.49
N ALA A 66 18.58 -10.45 9.72
CA ALA A 66 17.24 -10.01 10.07
C ALA A 66 16.69 -10.78 11.29
N GLY A 67 16.90 -12.08 11.36
CA GLY A 67 16.52 -12.91 12.49
C GLY A 67 17.18 -12.46 13.79
N ALA A 68 18.48 -12.14 13.76
CA ALA A 68 19.20 -11.59 14.91
C ALA A 68 18.65 -10.23 15.35
N LYS A 69 18.31 -9.34 14.39
CA LYS A 69 17.71 -8.02 14.65
C LYS A 69 16.35 -8.13 15.34
N TRP A 70 15.49 -9.02 14.87
CA TRP A 70 14.10 -9.13 15.34
C TRP A 70 13.88 -10.22 16.39
N GLY A 71 14.89 -11.04 16.67
CA GLY A 71 14.88 -12.06 17.73
C GLY A 71 14.05 -13.29 17.35
N CYS A 72 14.11 -13.74 16.09
CA CYS A 72 13.42 -14.93 15.58
C CYS A 72 14.37 -15.82 14.75
N PRO A 73 14.00 -17.08 14.47
CA PRO A 73 14.74 -17.97 13.55
C PRO A 73 14.85 -17.40 12.14
N ALA A 74 15.89 -17.83 11.43
CA ALA A 74 16.14 -17.54 10.03
C ALA A 74 16.11 -18.83 9.22
N TYR A 75 15.60 -18.77 7.99
CA TYR A 75 15.44 -19.89 7.09
C TYR A 75 15.85 -19.49 5.67
N SER A 76 16.33 -20.46 4.88
CA SER A 76 16.62 -20.26 3.46
C SER A 76 15.37 -20.46 2.59
N HIS A 77 14.41 -21.28 3.06
CA HIS A 77 13.19 -21.61 2.36
C HIS A 77 12.01 -21.83 3.30
N ILE A 78 10.79 -21.53 2.83
CA ILE A 78 9.57 -21.65 3.64
C ILE A 78 9.28 -23.09 4.10
N SER A 79 9.73 -24.10 3.32
CA SER A 79 9.58 -25.53 3.66
C SER A 79 10.30 -25.94 4.95
N GLU A 80 11.25 -25.15 5.42
CA GLU A 80 11.98 -25.44 6.66
C GLU A 80 11.16 -25.10 7.91
N ILE A 81 10.00 -24.43 7.75
CA ILE A 81 9.12 -24.04 8.85
C ILE A 81 8.08 -25.14 9.09
N GLU A 82 8.27 -25.91 10.14
CA GLU A 82 7.33 -26.97 10.54
C GLU A 82 6.06 -26.46 11.24
N GLN A 83 6.12 -25.25 11.78
CA GLN A 83 5.02 -24.66 12.54
C GLN A 83 3.94 -24.14 11.59
N LYS A 84 2.67 -24.21 12.03
CA LYS A 84 1.57 -23.57 11.32
C LYS A 84 1.80 -22.06 11.23
N ILE A 85 1.58 -21.51 10.03
CA ILE A 85 1.68 -20.08 9.77
C ILE A 85 0.26 -19.49 9.73
N ASP A 86 -0.02 -18.51 10.57
CA ASP A 86 -1.29 -17.78 10.52
C ASP A 86 -1.19 -16.58 9.56
N LEU A 87 -0.12 -15.79 9.64
CA LEU A 87 0.13 -14.60 8.82
C LEU A 87 1.43 -14.76 8.05
N LEU A 88 1.36 -14.79 6.71
CA LEU A 88 2.52 -14.88 5.83
C LEU A 88 2.73 -13.55 5.10
N ALA A 89 3.76 -12.79 5.44
CA ALA A 89 4.13 -11.59 4.72
C ALA A 89 5.06 -11.92 3.56
N VAL A 90 4.64 -11.59 2.33
CA VAL A 90 5.41 -11.80 1.08
C VAL A 90 6.02 -10.47 0.68
N CYS A 91 7.33 -10.32 0.92
CA CYS A 91 8.13 -9.11 0.74
C CYS A 91 9.31 -9.30 -0.22
N VAL A 92 9.19 -10.27 -1.10
CA VAL A 92 10.16 -10.54 -2.16
C VAL A 92 10.03 -9.49 -3.29
N PRO A 93 10.99 -9.36 -4.21
CA PRO A 93 10.83 -8.52 -5.39
C PRO A 93 9.61 -8.92 -6.22
N THR A 94 8.94 -7.93 -6.82
CA THR A 94 7.67 -8.14 -7.55
C THR A 94 7.79 -9.16 -8.68
N GLU A 95 8.96 -9.20 -9.34
CA GLU A 95 9.26 -10.08 -10.48
C GLU A 95 9.14 -11.56 -10.11
N ILE A 96 9.29 -11.89 -8.83
CA ILE A 96 9.22 -13.28 -8.35
C ILE A 96 7.97 -13.57 -7.51
N HIS A 97 7.03 -12.63 -7.37
CA HIS A 97 5.79 -12.86 -6.61
C HIS A 97 5.01 -14.05 -7.14
N PHE A 98 4.80 -14.11 -8.47
CA PHE A 98 4.01 -15.17 -9.07
C PHE A 98 4.68 -16.55 -8.91
N ASP A 99 5.98 -16.64 -9.15
CA ASP A 99 6.76 -17.88 -8.96
C ASP A 99 6.72 -18.33 -7.50
N PHE A 100 6.81 -17.38 -6.57
CA PHE A 100 6.69 -17.69 -5.15
C PHE A 100 5.31 -18.25 -4.79
N TYR A 101 4.21 -17.71 -5.35
CA TYR A 101 2.87 -18.26 -5.11
C TYR A 101 2.70 -19.65 -5.72
N GLN A 102 3.31 -19.92 -6.89
CA GLN A 102 3.32 -21.25 -7.49
C GLN A 102 4.07 -22.29 -6.63
N ASP A 103 5.12 -21.86 -5.96
CA ASP A 103 5.82 -22.73 -5.01
C ASP A 103 5.04 -22.90 -3.69
N LEU A 104 4.46 -21.81 -3.17
CA LEU A 104 3.75 -21.78 -1.89
C LEU A 104 2.62 -22.81 -1.79
N ILE A 105 1.87 -23.04 -2.86
CA ILE A 105 0.75 -24.01 -2.87
C ILE A 105 1.18 -25.46 -2.65
N ASN A 106 2.47 -25.77 -2.73
CA ASN A 106 2.99 -27.10 -2.42
C ASN A 106 3.18 -27.34 -0.90
N TYR A 107 2.94 -26.32 -0.08
CA TYR A 107 3.10 -26.35 1.38
C TYR A 107 1.78 -26.05 2.08
N PRO A 108 1.67 -26.29 3.40
CA PRO A 108 0.49 -25.91 4.16
C PRO A 108 0.22 -24.40 4.06
N MET A 109 -0.96 -24.05 3.52
CA MET A 109 -1.32 -22.67 3.30
C MET A 109 -1.48 -21.90 4.62
N PRO A 110 -1.03 -20.63 4.68
CA PRO A 110 -1.28 -19.76 5.82
C PRO A 110 -2.77 -19.41 5.92
N ARG A 111 -3.21 -18.91 7.07
CA ARG A 111 -4.59 -18.44 7.21
C ARG A 111 -4.85 -17.13 6.46
N LEU A 112 -3.81 -16.32 6.25
CA LEU A 112 -3.87 -15.08 5.47
C LEU A 112 -2.48 -14.76 4.90
N ILE A 113 -2.45 -14.36 3.63
CA ILE A 113 -1.27 -13.84 2.95
C ILE A 113 -1.30 -12.31 2.98
N MET A 114 -0.20 -11.71 3.39
CA MET A 114 0.05 -10.26 3.38
C MET A 114 1.05 -9.95 2.28
N ALA A 115 0.57 -9.58 1.11
CA ALA A 115 1.40 -9.37 -0.08
C ALA A 115 1.88 -7.93 -0.20
N GLU A 116 3.11 -7.74 -0.69
CA GLU A 116 3.58 -6.42 -1.12
C GLU A 116 2.98 -6.01 -2.46
N LYS A 117 2.94 -4.70 -2.67
CA LYS A 117 2.49 -4.09 -3.91
C LYS A 117 3.68 -3.88 -4.88
N PRO A 118 3.42 -3.93 -6.21
CA PRO A 118 2.21 -4.44 -6.83
C PRO A 118 2.04 -5.95 -6.58
N PHE A 119 0.81 -6.45 -6.59
CA PHE A 119 0.50 -7.85 -6.25
C PHE A 119 1.23 -8.87 -7.11
N CYS A 120 1.40 -8.58 -8.40
CA CYS A 120 2.27 -9.29 -9.35
C CYS A 120 2.84 -8.29 -10.36
N ASN A 121 3.67 -8.78 -11.29
CA ASN A 121 4.34 -7.95 -12.26
C ASN A 121 3.43 -7.48 -13.42
N SER A 122 2.34 -8.22 -13.70
CA SER A 122 1.39 -7.91 -14.76
C SER A 122 -0.03 -8.31 -14.39
N LEU A 123 -1.03 -7.76 -15.11
CA LEU A 123 -2.43 -8.13 -14.93
C LEU A 123 -2.70 -9.65 -15.11
N PRO A 124 -2.19 -10.33 -16.18
CA PRO A 124 -2.38 -11.77 -16.32
C PRO A 124 -1.81 -12.57 -15.14
N GLN A 125 -0.61 -12.20 -14.65
CA GLN A 125 -0.01 -12.86 -13.48
C GLN A 125 -0.82 -12.61 -12.21
N ALA A 126 -1.32 -11.39 -11.99
CA ALA A 126 -2.14 -11.05 -10.83
C ALA A 126 -3.46 -11.84 -10.80
N MET A 127 -4.12 -11.99 -11.95
CA MET A 127 -5.32 -12.81 -12.09
C MET A 127 -5.01 -14.29 -11.84
N ALA A 128 -3.96 -14.83 -12.47
CA ALA A 128 -3.54 -16.23 -12.29
C ALA A 128 -3.13 -16.52 -10.84
N ALA A 129 -2.47 -15.57 -10.16
CA ALA A 129 -2.10 -15.70 -8.75
C ALA A 129 -3.34 -15.75 -7.85
N ALA A 130 -4.34 -14.90 -8.09
CA ALA A 130 -5.58 -14.91 -7.33
C ALA A 130 -6.33 -16.24 -7.50
N ASP A 131 -6.43 -16.76 -8.74
CA ASP A 131 -7.04 -18.06 -9.03
C ASP A 131 -6.26 -19.20 -8.35
N LEU A 132 -4.93 -19.15 -8.39
CA LEU A 132 -4.04 -20.16 -7.80
C LEU A 132 -4.16 -20.23 -6.27
N LEU A 133 -4.26 -19.08 -5.60
CA LEU A 133 -4.36 -18.98 -4.15
C LEU A 133 -5.77 -19.30 -3.63
N GLY A 134 -6.78 -19.32 -4.52
CA GLY A 134 -8.13 -19.78 -4.25
C GLY A 134 -8.78 -19.07 -3.05
N ASP A 135 -9.28 -19.84 -2.09
CA ASP A 135 -9.98 -19.32 -0.92
C ASP A 135 -9.05 -18.72 0.17
N THR A 136 -7.72 -18.77 -0.02
CA THR A 136 -6.81 -18.17 0.95
C THR A 136 -6.89 -16.65 0.88
N PRO A 137 -7.29 -15.97 1.96
CA PRO A 137 -7.39 -14.51 1.97
C PRO A 137 -6.04 -13.86 1.68
N VAL A 138 -6.03 -12.91 0.74
CA VAL A 138 -4.84 -12.12 0.40
C VAL A 138 -5.12 -10.65 0.66
N ALA A 139 -4.41 -10.06 1.60
CA ALA A 139 -4.33 -8.62 1.79
C ALA A 139 -3.14 -8.05 1.03
N VAL A 140 -3.29 -6.89 0.37
CA VAL A 140 -2.19 -6.25 -0.36
C VAL A 140 -1.80 -4.93 0.31
N ASN A 141 -0.50 -4.68 0.44
CA ASN A 141 0.04 -3.54 1.19
C ASN A 141 -0.02 -2.23 0.41
N TYR A 142 -1.20 -1.78 0.05
CA TYR A 142 -1.43 -0.37 -0.26
C TYR A 142 -1.64 0.40 1.04
N SER A 143 -0.55 0.65 1.74
CA SER A 143 -0.46 1.03 3.15
C SER A 143 -1.33 2.24 3.57
N ARG A 144 -1.62 3.16 2.65
CA ARG A 144 -2.43 4.36 2.95
C ARG A 144 -3.90 4.04 3.20
N ARG A 145 -4.45 2.94 2.67
CA ARG A 145 -5.83 2.51 2.97
C ARG A 145 -6.04 2.19 4.45
N TYR A 146 -4.98 1.75 5.15
CA TYR A 146 -5.03 1.37 6.57
C TYR A 146 -4.94 2.56 7.53
N LEU A 147 -4.77 3.77 7.02
CA LEU A 147 -4.80 4.99 7.84
C LEU A 147 -6.24 5.36 8.20
N PHE A 148 -6.50 5.60 9.47
CA PHE A 148 -7.82 6.03 9.95
C PHE A 148 -8.37 7.25 9.20
N VAL A 149 -7.51 8.25 8.96
CA VAL A 149 -7.89 9.46 8.22
C VAL A 149 -8.35 9.17 6.79
N MET A 150 -7.76 8.17 6.14
CA MET A 150 -8.13 7.78 4.77
C MET A 150 -9.48 7.06 4.74
N GLN A 151 -9.74 6.20 5.72
CA GLN A 151 -11.02 5.50 5.88
C GLN A 151 -12.14 6.50 6.20
N THR A 152 -11.89 7.44 7.12
CA THR A 152 -12.84 8.52 7.44
C THR A 152 -13.13 9.42 6.23
N LEU A 153 -12.11 9.73 5.42
CA LEU A 153 -12.30 10.52 4.19
C LEU A 153 -13.16 9.74 3.17
N ARG A 154 -12.94 8.44 3.00
CA ARG A 154 -13.79 7.61 2.15
C ARG A 154 -15.26 7.71 2.56
N GLU A 155 -15.54 7.51 3.83
CA GLU A 155 -16.91 7.61 4.36
C GLU A 155 -17.51 9.00 4.16
N ALA A 156 -16.72 10.06 4.38
CA ALA A 156 -17.13 11.44 4.15
C ALA A 156 -17.45 11.71 2.67
N ILE A 157 -16.63 11.23 1.73
CA ILE A 157 -16.88 11.33 0.29
C ILE A 157 -18.16 10.59 -0.10
N GLU A 158 -18.42 9.44 0.48
CA GLU A 158 -19.62 8.66 0.19
C GLU A 158 -20.91 9.32 0.70
N LYS A 159 -20.87 10.06 1.81
CA LYS A 159 -22.09 10.47 2.55
C LYS A 159 -22.23 11.97 2.76
N GLU A 160 -21.14 12.72 2.79
CA GLU A 160 -21.16 14.05 3.40
C GLU A 160 -20.60 15.18 2.52
N THR A 161 -19.63 14.91 1.65
CA THR A 161 -18.90 15.98 0.94
C THR A 161 -19.64 16.58 -0.25
N GLY A 162 -20.72 15.95 -0.71
CA GLY A 162 -21.39 16.30 -1.95
C GLY A 162 -20.59 15.84 -3.16
N GLU A 163 -20.65 16.59 -4.28
CA GLU A 163 -19.94 16.28 -5.49
C GLU A 163 -18.42 16.43 -5.33
N VAL A 164 -17.65 15.52 -5.92
CA VAL A 164 -16.20 15.62 -6.04
C VAL A 164 -15.86 16.22 -7.40
N TYR A 165 -15.39 17.46 -7.43
CA TYR A 165 -15.09 18.18 -8.66
C TYR A 165 -13.80 17.75 -9.31
N SER A 166 -12.76 17.52 -8.50
CA SER A 166 -11.46 17.12 -9.01
C SER A 166 -10.59 16.46 -7.94
N CYS A 167 -9.65 15.66 -8.42
CA CYS A 167 -8.54 15.16 -7.64
C CYS A 167 -7.24 15.37 -8.44
N THR A 168 -6.23 15.99 -7.83
CA THR A 168 -4.90 16.12 -8.42
C THR A 168 -3.90 15.37 -7.57
N VAL A 169 -3.10 14.52 -8.21
CA VAL A 169 -2.03 13.77 -7.55
C VAL A 169 -0.69 14.19 -8.13
N TYR A 170 0.22 14.65 -7.28
CA TYR A 170 1.62 14.86 -7.61
C TYR A 170 2.41 13.65 -7.15
N TYR A 171 3.22 13.07 -8.03
CA TYR A 171 3.98 11.87 -7.75
C TYR A 171 5.29 11.79 -8.52
N ASP A 172 6.19 10.92 -8.10
CA ASP A 172 7.49 10.65 -8.73
C ASP A 172 7.77 9.14 -8.77
N ARG A 173 8.92 8.76 -9.30
CA ARG A 173 9.50 7.41 -9.27
C ARG A 173 8.64 6.32 -9.89
N GLY A 174 8.15 6.56 -11.09
CA GLY A 174 7.48 5.57 -11.92
C GLY A 174 5.97 5.52 -11.73
N THR A 175 5.27 5.28 -12.84
CA THR A 175 3.81 5.18 -12.87
C THR A 175 3.33 3.90 -12.19
N ILE A 176 4.01 2.78 -12.41
CA ILE A 176 3.64 1.49 -11.80
C ILE A 176 4.11 1.43 -10.35
N ARG A 177 5.33 1.87 -10.07
CA ARG A 177 5.91 1.78 -8.75
C ARG A 177 5.20 2.67 -7.73
N ASP A 178 5.28 4.00 -7.88
CA ASP A 178 4.72 4.94 -6.91
C ASP A 178 3.35 5.48 -7.36
N GLY A 179 3.12 5.63 -8.67
CA GLY A 179 1.80 5.99 -9.21
C GLY A 179 0.71 4.96 -8.91
N SER A 180 1.05 3.67 -8.74
CA SER A 180 0.07 2.66 -8.32
C SER A 180 -0.58 2.96 -6.97
N HIS A 181 0.13 3.61 -6.04
CA HIS A 181 -0.48 4.10 -4.80
C HIS A 181 -1.57 5.16 -5.05
N ALA A 182 -1.37 6.03 -6.05
CA ALA A 182 -2.36 7.03 -6.41
C ALA A 182 -3.60 6.40 -7.03
N VAL A 183 -3.40 5.47 -7.99
CA VAL A 183 -4.50 4.72 -8.61
C VAL A 183 -5.28 3.93 -7.56
N ASP A 184 -4.58 3.27 -6.63
CA ASP A 184 -5.19 2.54 -5.53
C ASP A 184 -6.05 3.44 -4.64
N ILE A 185 -5.54 4.60 -4.23
CA ILE A 185 -6.28 5.57 -3.43
C ILE A 185 -7.51 6.08 -4.20
N CYS A 186 -7.39 6.35 -5.50
CA CYS A 186 -8.52 6.77 -6.31
C CYS A 186 -9.59 5.67 -6.42
N ASN A 187 -9.21 4.41 -6.64
CA ASN A 187 -10.13 3.27 -6.59
C ASN A 187 -10.84 3.20 -5.23
N PHE A 188 -10.09 3.40 -4.13
CA PHE A 188 -10.61 3.32 -2.77
C PHE A 188 -11.59 4.44 -2.44
N LEU A 189 -11.29 5.68 -2.86
CA LEU A 189 -12.09 6.87 -2.53
C LEU A 189 -13.26 7.10 -3.50
N PHE A 190 -13.04 6.84 -4.80
CA PHE A 190 -13.97 7.27 -5.84
C PHE A 190 -14.71 6.12 -6.52
N GLY A 191 -14.46 4.89 -6.09
CA GLY A 191 -15.13 3.72 -6.64
C GLY A 191 -14.51 3.21 -7.94
N ARG A 192 -15.34 2.64 -8.82
CA ARG A 192 -14.88 1.95 -10.02
C ARG A 192 -14.27 2.93 -11.03
N PHE A 193 -13.16 2.54 -11.63
CA PHE A 193 -12.56 3.21 -12.78
C PHE A 193 -13.48 3.08 -14.01
N ILE A 194 -13.69 4.19 -14.72
CA ILE A 194 -14.56 4.28 -15.89
C ILE A 194 -13.76 4.38 -17.18
N GLY A 195 -12.57 5.00 -17.12
CA GLY A 195 -11.69 5.19 -18.26
C GLY A 195 -10.66 6.26 -18.00
N GLY A 196 -9.76 6.48 -18.96
CA GLY A 196 -8.73 7.49 -18.83
C GLY A 196 -7.84 7.60 -20.05
N SER A 197 -6.82 8.42 -19.95
CA SER A 197 -5.82 8.62 -21.01
C SER A 197 -4.48 9.08 -20.46
N ILE A 198 -3.42 8.78 -21.20
CA ILE A 198 -2.12 9.42 -20.99
C ILE A 198 -2.21 10.81 -21.64
N LEU A 199 -1.93 11.84 -20.84
CA LEU A 199 -1.98 13.22 -21.31
C LEU A 199 -0.71 13.60 -22.09
N PRO A 200 -0.77 14.56 -23.03
CA PRO A 200 0.41 15.21 -23.53
C PRO A 200 1.07 16.03 -22.42
N GLY A 201 2.39 15.99 -22.33
CA GLY A 201 3.13 16.72 -21.29
C GLY A 201 4.46 16.10 -20.96
N ARG A 202 5.06 16.62 -19.89
CA ARG A 202 6.35 16.14 -19.43
C ARG A 202 6.24 14.74 -18.87
N ARG A 203 7.11 13.85 -19.31
CA ARG A 203 7.36 12.53 -18.74
C ARG A 203 8.65 12.60 -17.95
N CYS A 204 8.74 11.89 -16.83
CA CYS A 204 9.95 11.85 -16.02
C CYS A 204 10.48 10.42 -15.98
N ASN A 205 11.70 10.23 -16.51
CA ASN A 205 12.45 8.98 -16.37
C ASN A 205 13.31 9.09 -15.10
N ASP A 206 12.68 8.91 -13.96
CA ASP A 206 13.22 9.19 -12.64
C ASP A 206 13.32 7.94 -11.75
N TYR A 207 13.05 6.76 -12.33
CA TYR A 207 13.17 5.47 -11.64
C TYR A 207 13.85 4.40 -12.50
N SER A 208 13.26 4.03 -13.61
CA SER A 208 13.83 3.08 -14.57
C SER A 208 13.28 3.34 -15.98
N ASP A 209 13.98 2.86 -17.00
CA ASP A 209 13.55 3.00 -18.39
C ASP A 209 12.23 2.28 -18.68
N ASP A 210 11.91 1.24 -17.90
CA ASP A 210 10.69 0.44 -18.04
C ASP A 210 9.50 1.01 -17.26
N ASP A 211 9.71 1.96 -16.34
CA ASP A 211 8.66 2.56 -15.52
C ASP A 211 8.82 4.09 -15.42
N VAL A 212 8.43 4.76 -16.49
CA VAL A 212 8.46 6.22 -16.62
C VAL A 212 7.25 6.83 -15.93
N SER A 213 7.46 7.92 -15.17
CA SER A 213 6.38 8.70 -14.57
C SER A 213 5.60 9.48 -15.65
N LEU A 214 4.32 9.16 -15.84
CA LEU A 214 3.46 9.64 -16.93
C LEU A 214 2.38 10.61 -16.43
N PRO A 215 2.04 11.68 -17.20
CA PRO A 215 0.87 12.48 -16.91
C PRO A 215 -0.40 11.72 -17.32
N LEU A 216 -1.32 11.51 -16.38
CA LEU A 216 -2.55 10.76 -16.62
C LEU A 216 -3.78 11.61 -16.29
N HIS A 217 -4.86 11.38 -17.06
CA HIS A 217 -6.22 11.74 -16.70
C HIS A 217 -7.03 10.46 -16.49
N LEU A 218 -7.69 10.34 -15.35
CA LEU A 218 -8.48 9.19 -14.97
C LEU A 218 -9.90 9.62 -14.60
N VAL A 219 -10.86 8.78 -14.90
CA VAL A 219 -12.28 8.99 -14.64
C VAL A 219 -12.80 7.87 -13.75
N TYR A 220 -13.42 8.23 -12.65
CA TYR A 220 -14.02 7.31 -11.67
C TYR A 220 -15.50 7.62 -11.46
N GLU A 221 -16.26 6.69 -10.91
CA GLU A 221 -17.70 6.85 -10.66
C GLU A 221 -18.04 8.11 -9.87
N ARG A 222 -17.24 8.45 -8.83
CA ARG A 222 -17.46 9.61 -7.96
C ARG A 222 -16.56 10.80 -8.24
N CYS A 223 -15.61 10.68 -9.17
CA CYS A 223 -14.74 11.80 -9.58
C CYS A 223 -14.39 11.68 -11.07
N GLY A 224 -15.03 12.51 -11.88
CA GLY A 224 -14.81 12.52 -13.33
C GLY A 224 -13.52 13.21 -13.78
N ASN A 225 -12.75 13.79 -12.86
CA ASN A 225 -11.56 14.57 -13.20
C ASN A 225 -10.43 14.31 -12.19
N VAL A 226 -9.74 13.19 -12.38
CA VAL A 226 -8.52 12.87 -11.64
C VAL A 226 -7.32 13.13 -12.55
N GLN A 227 -6.38 13.95 -12.12
CA GLN A 227 -5.14 14.23 -12.82
C GLN A 227 -3.94 13.73 -12.02
N MET A 228 -3.10 12.90 -12.62
CA MET A 228 -1.81 12.51 -12.07
C MET A 228 -0.70 13.28 -12.79
N ILE A 229 0.05 14.05 -12.03
CA ILE A 229 1.08 14.96 -12.54
C ILE A 229 2.45 14.43 -12.09
N PRO A 230 3.29 13.96 -13.03
CA PRO A 230 4.62 13.48 -12.70
C PRO A 230 5.56 14.61 -12.33
N CYS A 231 6.35 14.41 -11.29
CA CYS A 231 7.46 15.25 -10.89
C CYS A 231 8.78 14.49 -11.10
N ASN A 232 9.91 15.19 -11.03
CA ASN A 232 11.21 14.55 -11.18
C ASN A 232 11.78 14.17 -9.80
N GLY A 233 11.74 12.88 -9.49
CA GLY A 233 12.25 12.30 -8.25
C GLY A 233 13.76 12.48 -8.02
N GLU A 234 14.54 12.79 -9.06
CA GLU A 234 15.95 13.16 -8.91
C GLU A 234 16.13 14.54 -8.27
N ALA A 235 15.18 15.45 -8.49
CA ALA A 235 15.24 16.79 -7.90
C ALA A 235 14.68 16.81 -6.47
N PHE A 236 13.53 16.18 -6.26
CA PHE A 236 12.88 16.01 -4.95
C PHE A 236 11.84 14.92 -5.05
N SER A 237 11.59 14.22 -3.94
CA SER A 237 10.51 13.23 -3.87
C SER A 237 9.21 13.90 -3.42
N ILE A 238 8.10 13.53 -4.06
CA ILE A 238 6.76 14.03 -3.76
C ILE A 238 5.71 12.94 -3.95
N PHE A 239 4.78 12.88 -3.01
CA PHE A 239 3.51 12.17 -3.17
C PHE A 239 2.44 12.94 -2.42
N GLU A 240 1.68 13.75 -3.15
CA GLU A 240 0.62 14.60 -2.59
C GLU A 240 -0.68 14.43 -3.36
N ILE A 241 -1.79 14.58 -2.66
CA ILE A 241 -3.15 14.46 -3.22
C ILE A 241 -3.96 15.68 -2.81
N ASP A 242 -4.68 16.25 -3.76
CA ASP A 242 -5.52 17.43 -3.59
C ASP A 242 -6.92 17.17 -4.14
N ILE A 243 -7.93 17.13 -3.27
CA ILE A 243 -9.32 16.79 -3.60
C ILE A 243 -10.20 18.00 -3.33
N ILE A 244 -11.00 18.42 -4.31
CA ILE A 244 -11.97 19.52 -4.20
C ILE A 244 -13.38 18.98 -4.30
N THR A 245 -14.22 19.34 -3.32
CA THR A 245 -15.62 18.92 -3.20
C THR A 245 -16.54 20.11 -2.95
N ASP A 246 -17.86 19.91 -2.97
CA ASP A 246 -18.85 20.93 -2.58
C ASP A 246 -18.61 21.55 -1.22
N ARG A 247 -18.09 20.76 -0.27
CA ARG A 247 -18.02 21.17 1.13
C ARG A 247 -16.63 21.49 1.63
N GLY A 248 -15.60 21.25 0.82
CA GLY A 248 -14.24 21.54 1.22
C GLY A 248 -13.18 21.06 0.27
N ARG A 249 -11.94 21.23 0.71
CA ARG A 249 -10.74 20.76 0.05
C ARG A 249 -9.93 19.93 1.03
N PHE A 250 -9.48 18.76 0.58
CA PHE A 250 -8.66 17.84 1.34
C PHE A 250 -7.31 17.74 0.65
N ARG A 251 -6.21 17.99 1.37
CA ARG A 251 -4.87 17.85 0.82
C ARG A 251 -4.04 16.91 1.68
N PHE A 252 -3.55 15.83 1.09
CA PHE A 252 -2.51 15.01 1.70
C PHE A 252 -1.16 15.56 1.24
N ILE A 253 -0.36 16.01 2.20
CA ILE A 253 0.95 16.64 1.97
C ILE A 253 2.07 15.88 2.66
N ASP A 254 3.32 16.17 2.30
CA ASP A 254 4.50 15.51 2.86
C ASP A 254 4.39 13.98 2.80
N HIS A 255 4.26 13.44 1.58
CA HIS A 255 4.06 12.00 1.29
C HIS A 255 2.81 11.37 1.94
N GLY A 256 1.86 12.20 2.39
CA GLY A 256 0.67 11.76 3.11
C GLY A 256 0.84 11.66 4.62
N ARG A 257 1.91 12.25 5.20
CA ARG A 257 2.09 12.32 6.66
C ARG A 257 1.13 13.27 7.34
N PHE A 258 0.62 14.26 6.60
CA PHE A 258 -0.37 15.21 7.08
C PHE A 258 -1.53 15.31 6.10
N MET A 259 -2.72 15.59 6.64
CA MET A 259 -3.91 15.98 5.88
C MET A 259 -4.34 17.38 6.31
N GLU A 260 -4.53 18.26 5.34
CA GLU A 260 -5.11 19.59 5.50
C GLU A 260 -6.57 19.57 5.05
N LEU A 261 -7.46 20.10 5.89
CA LEU A 261 -8.88 20.26 5.59
C LEU A 261 -9.24 21.74 5.55
N TYR A 262 -9.71 22.20 4.40
CA TYR A 262 -10.26 23.55 4.18
C TYR A 262 -11.76 23.45 4.03
N LEU A 263 -12.52 24.02 4.96
CA LEU A 263 -13.98 24.00 4.91
C LEU A 263 -14.53 25.17 4.08
N VAL A 264 -15.66 24.94 3.43
CA VAL A 264 -16.42 25.97 2.77
C VAL A 264 -17.14 26.83 3.81
N ASN A 265 -16.97 28.15 3.74
CA ASN A 265 -17.56 29.14 4.62
C ASN A 265 -18.25 30.24 3.80
N ARG A 266 -19.19 30.93 4.42
CA ARG A 266 -19.79 32.13 3.80
C ARG A 266 -18.71 33.23 3.71
N GLU A 267 -18.56 33.80 2.51
CA GLU A 267 -17.67 34.95 2.32
C GLU A 267 -18.21 36.19 3.10
N ALA A 268 -17.33 36.85 3.84
CA ALA A 268 -17.70 37.93 4.72
C ALA A 268 -17.39 39.32 4.16
N VAL A 269 -16.51 39.41 3.16
CA VAL A 269 -15.93 40.69 2.69
C VAL A 269 -16.49 41.13 1.34
N TYR A 270 -16.53 40.19 0.36
CA TYR A 270 -16.74 40.52 -1.03
C TYR A 270 -18.13 40.19 -1.58
N GLY A 271 -19.05 39.60 -0.80
CA GLY A 271 -20.43 39.43 -1.23
C GLY A 271 -21.08 38.10 -0.87
N PRO A 272 -22.23 37.75 -1.45
CA PRO A 272 -23.07 36.64 -1.01
C PRO A 272 -22.68 35.30 -1.65
N TYR A 273 -21.41 34.98 -1.69
CA TYR A 273 -20.91 33.66 -2.15
C TYR A 273 -20.22 32.92 -1.01
N ASN A 274 -19.91 31.65 -1.23
CA ASN A 274 -19.14 30.87 -0.33
C ASN A 274 -17.66 30.85 -0.76
N SER A 275 -16.76 30.81 0.19
CA SER A 275 -15.31 30.70 -0.02
C SER A 275 -14.74 29.58 0.83
N MET A 276 -13.57 29.08 0.47
CA MET A 276 -12.84 28.15 1.32
C MET A 276 -12.11 28.88 2.43
N SER A 277 -12.03 28.27 3.60
CA SER A 277 -11.21 28.79 4.71
C SER A 277 -9.77 29.01 4.23
N TYR A 278 -9.16 30.13 4.63
CA TYR A 278 -7.77 30.41 4.27
C TYR A 278 -6.76 29.65 5.14
N LYS A 279 -7.19 29.12 6.28
CA LYS A 279 -6.40 28.29 7.18
C LYS A 279 -7.00 26.88 7.23
N PRO A 280 -6.19 25.84 7.02
CA PRO A 280 -6.67 24.47 7.17
C PRO A 280 -6.72 24.05 8.64
N THR A 281 -7.54 23.05 8.90
CA THR A 281 -7.32 22.15 10.04
C THR A 281 -6.33 21.08 9.60
N VAL A 282 -5.26 20.87 10.36
CA VAL A 282 -4.19 19.93 10.01
C VAL A 282 -4.28 18.69 10.90
N PHE A 283 -4.29 17.53 10.26
CA PHE A 283 -4.29 16.23 10.92
C PHE A 283 -2.98 15.49 10.62
N LYS A 284 -2.36 14.90 11.64
CA LYS A 284 -1.28 13.93 11.46
C LYS A 284 -1.90 12.58 11.10
N THR A 285 -1.37 11.90 10.08
CA THR A 285 -1.94 10.65 9.59
C THR A 285 -1.37 9.39 10.24
N ASP A 286 -0.24 9.52 10.95
CA ASP A 286 0.54 8.41 11.51
C ASP A 286 1.00 7.39 10.44
N LEU A 287 1.34 7.87 9.24
CA LEU A 287 1.80 7.05 8.11
C LEU A 287 2.98 6.15 8.49
N GLU A 288 3.84 6.61 9.38
CA GLU A 288 4.98 5.83 9.90
C GLU A 288 4.59 4.59 10.71
N LYS A 289 3.31 4.38 10.97
CA LYS A 289 2.75 3.19 11.63
C LYS A 289 1.80 2.39 10.73
N SER A 290 1.70 2.74 9.46
CA SER A 290 0.75 2.12 8.53
C SER A 290 0.88 0.60 8.45
N LEU A 291 2.11 0.05 8.56
CA LEU A 291 2.33 -1.39 8.58
C LEU A 291 1.79 -2.06 9.86
N LEU A 292 1.80 -1.37 10.99
CA LEU A 292 1.16 -1.89 12.20
C LEU A 292 -0.37 -1.92 12.06
N TYR A 293 -0.95 -0.88 11.45
CA TYR A 293 -2.38 -0.83 11.15
C TYR A 293 -2.78 -1.90 10.12
N TYR A 294 -1.92 -2.16 9.15
CA TYR A 294 -2.10 -3.25 8.20
C TYR A 294 -2.15 -4.61 8.90
N VAL A 295 -1.18 -4.91 9.79
CA VAL A 295 -1.19 -6.14 10.60
C VAL A 295 -2.45 -6.23 11.47
N GLN A 296 -2.82 -5.13 12.16
CA GLN A 296 -4.02 -5.09 12.99
C GLN A 296 -5.28 -5.40 12.19
N HIS A 297 -5.45 -4.78 11.02
CA HIS A 297 -6.59 -5.03 10.14
C HIS A 297 -6.67 -6.49 9.67
N CYS A 298 -5.55 -7.10 9.27
CA CYS A 298 -5.51 -8.51 8.88
C CYS A 298 -5.94 -9.43 10.02
N MET A 299 -5.57 -9.10 11.26
CA MET A 299 -6.00 -9.86 12.42
C MET A 299 -7.47 -9.65 12.75
N ASP A 300 -7.97 -8.41 12.68
CA ASP A 300 -9.39 -8.11 12.89
C ASP A 300 -10.26 -8.82 11.86
N TYR A 301 -9.79 -8.94 10.61
CA TYR A 301 -10.43 -9.77 9.59
C TYR A 301 -10.46 -11.25 10.00
N LEU A 302 -9.35 -11.83 10.46
CA LEU A 302 -9.29 -13.22 10.92
C LEU A 302 -10.12 -13.48 12.18
N GLU A 303 -10.38 -12.46 12.99
CA GLU A 303 -11.24 -12.49 14.17
C GLU A 303 -12.70 -12.17 13.84
N TYR A 304 -13.06 -12.03 12.56
CA TYR A 304 -14.42 -11.65 12.09
C TYR A 304 -14.93 -10.32 12.64
N LYS A 305 -14.05 -9.40 13.00
CA LYS A 305 -14.38 -8.02 13.39
C LYS A 305 -14.53 -7.12 12.19
N GLU A 306 -13.82 -7.44 11.10
CA GLU A 306 -13.93 -6.78 9.80
C GLU A 306 -14.57 -7.73 8.79
N PRO A 307 -15.60 -7.29 8.05
CA PRO A 307 -16.33 -8.15 7.11
C PRO A 307 -15.54 -8.45 5.83
N CYS A 308 -14.59 -7.60 5.49
CA CYS A 308 -13.74 -7.73 4.30
C CYS A 308 -12.36 -7.11 4.53
N LEU A 309 -11.41 -7.49 3.68
CA LEU A 309 -10.11 -6.85 3.63
C LEU A 309 -10.22 -5.46 3.01
N LEU A 310 -9.56 -4.45 3.59
CA LEU A 310 -9.51 -3.08 3.05
C LEU A 310 -8.80 -3.01 1.71
N CYS A 311 -7.88 -3.92 1.44
CA CYS A 311 -7.23 -4.10 0.15
C CYS A 311 -7.03 -5.59 -0.09
N SER A 312 -7.92 -6.20 -0.86
CA SER A 312 -7.83 -7.60 -1.29
C SER A 312 -6.96 -7.77 -2.53
N ALA A 313 -6.73 -9.02 -2.96
CA ALA A 313 -6.13 -9.31 -4.26
C ALA A 313 -6.95 -8.70 -5.40
N GLU A 314 -8.29 -8.71 -5.33
CA GLU A 314 -9.16 -8.10 -6.33
C GLU A 314 -8.96 -6.58 -6.43
N ASP A 315 -8.84 -5.88 -5.28
CA ASP A 315 -8.50 -4.45 -5.28
C ASP A 315 -7.17 -4.17 -5.99
N ALA A 316 -6.15 -4.98 -5.71
CA ALA A 316 -4.86 -4.85 -6.38
C ALA A 316 -4.92 -5.18 -7.88
N ILE A 317 -5.72 -6.18 -8.27
CA ILE A 317 -6.00 -6.48 -9.68
C ILE A 317 -6.69 -5.29 -10.36
N ASN A 318 -7.58 -4.57 -9.69
CA ASN A 318 -8.22 -3.37 -10.25
C ASN A 318 -7.21 -2.25 -10.52
N VAL A 319 -6.11 -2.13 -9.75
CA VAL A 319 -5.00 -1.22 -10.08
C VAL A 319 -4.32 -1.65 -11.40
N HIS A 320 -4.04 -2.93 -11.57
CA HIS A 320 -3.48 -3.46 -12.81
C HIS A 320 -4.39 -3.24 -14.02
N LYS A 321 -5.72 -3.38 -13.85
CA LYS A 321 -6.69 -3.13 -14.93
C LYS A 321 -6.62 -1.69 -15.42
N VAL A 322 -6.47 -0.70 -14.53
CA VAL A 322 -6.31 0.71 -14.92
C VAL A 322 -5.08 0.88 -15.82
N PHE A 323 -3.95 0.33 -15.43
CA PHE A 323 -2.72 0.42 -16.25
C PHE A 323 -2.85 -0.31 -17.59
N SER A 324 -3.42 -1.51 -17.57
CA SER A 324 -3.65 -2.29 -18.80
C SER A 324 -4.56 -1.55 -19.78
N GLU A 325 -5.64 -0.94 -19.30
CA GLU A 325 -6.57 -0.17 -20.15
C GLU A 325 -5.92 1.09 -20.75
N LEU A 326 -4.95 1.68 -20.05
CA LEU A 326 -4.17 2.82 -20.55
C LEU A 326 -3.00 2.40 -21.47
N GLY A 327 -2.79 1.10 -21.68
CA GLY A 327 -1.65 0.59 -22.45
C GLY A 327 -0.31 0.80 -21.73
N ILE A 328 -0.33 0.90 -20.40
CA ILE A 328 0.86 0.96 -19.54
C ILE A 328 1.19 -0.48 -19.17
N GLY A 329 2.24 -1.06 -19.78
CA GLY A 329 2.67 -2.42 -19.56
C GLY A 329 3.22 -2.65 -18.15
N GLY A 330 3.08 -3.90 -17.65
CA GLY A 330 3.83 -4.35 -16.47
C GLY A 330 5.34 -4.30 -16.74
N MET A 331 6.13 -4.24 -15.68
CA MET A 331 7.59 -4.25 -15.75
C MET A 331 8.08 -5.54 -16.44
N ASN A 332 8.18 -5.65 -17.74
CA ASN A 332 8.68 -6.77 -18.56
C ASN A 332 7.67 -7.34 -19.59
N GLU A 333 6.60 -6.66 -19.97
CA GLU A 333 5.97 -6.99 -21.24
C GLU A 333 6.93 -6.55 -22.36
N THR A 334 7.80 -7.49 -22.77
CA THR A 334 8.65 -7.31 -23.95
C THR A 334 7.77 -6.92 -25.11
N ARG A 335 8.01 -5.74 -25.66
CA ARG A 335 7.48 -5.32 -26.95
C ARG A 335 7.93 -6.38 -27.99
N ASN A 336 7.01 -7.27 -28.38
CA ASN A 336 7.15 -8.04 -29.62
C ASN A 336 6.83 -7.14 -30.81
#